data_eaaf4ca8c66e9c23233a7b319648576c
#
_entry.id   eaaf4ca8c66e9c23233a7b319648576c
#
_cell.length_a   1.000
_cell.length_b   1.000
_cell.length_c   1.000
_cell.angle_alpha   90.00
_cell.angle_beta   90.00
_cell.angle_gamma   90.00
#
_symmetry.space_group_name_H-M   'P 1'
#
loop_
_entity.id
_entity.type
_entity.pdbx_description
1 polymer ?
#
loop_
_entity_poly.entity_id
_entity_poly.type
_entity_poly.pdbx_seq_one_letter_code
_entity_poly.pdbx_strand_id
1 'polypeptide(L)'
;MEALGVTTILLLVCISCLLFATWRSRSQKGKEPPGPTAFPIVGNLLQINPWNLPKSLKELSEKYGPVFTVHLGPQKVVVLYGYDVVKEALVDQGDDFSGRGSLPLIKKLFQGTGIVTSNGETWKQLRRFALTTLRDFGMGKKGIEERIQEEAHFLVERLKNTHEKPLNPSGFLIHAVSNIICSIIFGDRFDYEDKSFLSLIDWIEENNKLQTAIQAQLYNFFPTVMDYLPGPHQRLIKNFEKVDKFTTDIVMEHQKTLDPTCPRDFIDAFLNKMEQEKGNADSKFTIETLSRTTLDLFLAGTGTTSITLRFAILILHKYPEIVEKMQKEIDSVIGRERSPRMSDRSQMPFTDAVIHEIQRYIDFLPINVPHAVIRDTKFRDYFIPKDTLIFPMLSSVLHDSKEFPNPEKFDPGHFLNANGTFKKSDYFMPFSTGKRICAGEGLARMEIFIFLTSVLQNFTLKPVVDHKDIDITPVVTSMANMPHDYEVSFVPR
;
A
#
# COMPACT_ATOMS: atom_id res chain seq x y z
N MET A 1 -46.34 -37.89 8.54
CA MET A 1 -46.65 -37.18 7.28
C MET A 1 -46.53 -35.65 7.40
N GLU A 2 -46.84 -35.04 8.52
CA GLU A 2 -46.75 -33.56 8.69
C GLU A 2 -45.30 -33.00 8.61
N ALA A 3 -44.32 -33.68 9.17
CA ALA A 3 -42.92 -33.21 9.12
C ALA A 3 -42.33 -33.21 7.69
N LEU A 4 -42.79 -34.14 6.81
CA LEU A 4 -42.35 -34.17 5.40
C LEU A 4 -43.00 -33.01 4.60
N GLY A 5 -44.19 -32.59 4.97
CA GLY A 5 -44.88 -31.44 4.35
C GLY A 5 -44.21 -30.11 4.69
N VAL A 6 -43.80 -29.91 5.94
CA VAL A 6 -43.13 -28.70 6.39
C VAL A 6 -41.72 -28.55 5.76
N THR A 7 -40.96 -29.62 5.69
CA THR A 7 -39.64 -29.59 5.02
C THR A 7 -39.75 -29.33 3.52
N THR A 8 -40.78 -29.88 2.85
CA THR A 8 -41.02 -29.62 1.43
C THR A 8 -41.44 -28.17 1.18
N ILE A 9 -42.27 -27.59 2.03
CA ILE A 9 -42.67 -26.19 1.94
C ILE A 9 -41.48 -25.26 2.17
N LEU A 10 -40.64 -25.52 3.18
CA LEU A 10 -39.43 -24.74 3.44
C LEU A 10 -38.45 -24.80 2.26
N LEU A 11 -38.29 -25.96 1.64
CA LEU A 11 -37.44 -26.14 0.45
C LEU A 11 -38.01 -25.35 -0.74
N LEU A 12 -39.31 -25.40 -0.99
CA LEU A 12 -39.97 -24.63 -2.05
C LEU A 12 -39.86 -23.12 -1.82
N VAL A 13 -40.02 -22.66 -0.60
CA VAL A 13 -39.83 -21.24 -0.25
C VAL A 13 -38.38 -20.83 -0.46
N CYS A 14 -37.42 -21.63 -0.04
CA CYS A 14 -35.97 -21.36 -0.29
C CYS A 14 -35.67 -21.31 -1.79
N ILE A 15 -36.18 -22.27 -2.57
CA ILE A 15 -36.00 -22.29 -4.03
C ILE A 15 -36.65 -21.07 -4.67
N SER A 16 -37.87 -20.71 -4.26
CA SER A 16 -38.61 -19.55 -4.77
C SER A 16 -37.87 -18.24 -4.43
N CYS A 17 -37.35 -18.09 -3.21
CA CYS A 17 -36.53 -16.95 -2.81
C CYS A 17 -35.25 -16.88 -3.62
N LEU A 18 -34.58 -18.01 -3.88
CA LEU A 18 -33.41 -18.08 -4.72
C LEU A 18 -33.70 -17.71 -6.18
N LEU A 19 -34.80 -18.21 -6.74
CA LEU A 19 -35.23 -17.87 -8.09
C LEU A 19 -35.62 -16.38 -8.20
N PHE A 20 -36.33 -15.85 -7.22
CA PHE A 20 -36.67 -14.43 -7.16
C PHE A 20 -35.43 -13.53 -7.01
N ALA A 21 -34.47 -13.91 -6.17
CA ALA A 21 -33.21 -13.20 -6.02
C ALA A 21 -32.42 -13.19 -7.33
N THR A 22 -32.34 -14.33 -8.05
CA THR A 22 -31.70 -14.43 -9.36
C THR A 22 -32.44 -13.66 -10.46
N TRP A 23 -33.77 -13.64 -10.44
CA TRP A 23 -34.54 -12.85 -11.38
C TRP A 23 -34.41 -11.34 -11.15
N ARG A 24 -34.45 -10.90 -9.88
CA ARG A 24 -34.26 -9.49 -9.51
C ARG A 24 -32.86 -8.99 -9.88
N SER A 25 -31.84 -9.84 -9.76
CA SER A 25 -30.46 -9.55 -10.17
C SER A 25 -30.32 -9.32 -11.69
N ARG A 26 -31.17 -9.95 -12.51
CA ARG A 26 -31.16 -9.81 -13.98
C ARG A 26 -31.94 -8.60 -14.52
N SER A 27 -32.68 -7.91 -13.69
CA SER A 27 -33.58 -6.79 -14.13
C SER A 27 -32.92 -5.41 -14.02
N GLN A 28 -31.59 -5.32 -13.90
CA GLN A 28 -30.90 -4.02 -13.81
C GLN A 28 -30.76 -3.36 -15.19
N LYS A 29 -30.90 -2.04 -15.23
CA LYS A 29 -30.82 -1.20 -16.44
C LYS A 29 -29.39 -1.18 -17.00
N GLY A 30 -29.13 -1.93 -18.07
CA GLY A 30 -27.88 -1.91 -18.82
C GLY A 30 -27.13 -3.26 -18.83
N LYS A 31 -26.16 -3.39 -19.72
CA LYS A 31 -25.29 -4.58 -19.81
C LYS A 31 -24.24 -4.53 -18.71
N GLU A 32 -24.31 -5.43 -17.76
CA GLU A 32 -23.27 -5.56 -16.74
C GLU A 32 -21.99 -6.21 -17.28
N PRO A 33 -20.80 -5.94 -16.69
CA PRO A 33 -19.57 -6.65 -17.05
C PRO A 33 -19.75 -8.17 -16.84
N PRO A 34 -19.26 -9.01 -17.78
CA PRO A 34 -19.36 -10.46 -17.69
C PRO A 34 -18.59 -11.00 -16.48
N GLY A 35 -18.84 -12.24 -16.10
CA GLY A 35 -18.10 -12.88 -15.01
C GLY A 35 -18.58 -14.29 -14.74
N PRO A 36 -17.92 -15.01 -13.83
CA PRO A 36 -18.34 -16.33 -13.41
C PRO A 36 -19.67 -16.27 -12.65
N THR A 37 -20.50 -17.29 -12.81
CA THR A 37 -21.77 -17.38 -12.07
C THR A 37 -21.49 -17.48 -10.57
N ALA A 38 -22.01 -16.51 -9.82
CA ALA A 38 -21.87 -16.51 -8.38
C ALA A 38 -22.80 -17.53 -7.71
N PHE A 39 -22.30 -18.25 -6.73
CA PHE A 39 -23.10 -19.11 -5.87
C PHE A 39 -23.79 -18.26 -4.77
N PRO A 40 -25.01 -18.64 -4.34
CA PRO A 40 -25.66 -17.97 -3.23
C PRO A 40 -24.77 -17.93 -1.99
N ILE A 41 -24.74 -16.80 -1.28
CA ILE A 41 -23.99 -16.53 -0.03
C ILE A 41 -22.47 -16.47 -0.24
N VAL A 42 -21.85 -17.47 -0.86
CA VAL A 42 -20.39 -17.57 -0.99
C VAL A 42 -19.82 -16.86 -2.21
N GLY A 43 -20.69 -16.40 -3.14
CA GLY A 43 -20.24 -15.74 -4.36
C GLY A 43 -19.37 -16.65 -5.23
N ASN A 44 -18.20 -16.17 -5.63
CA ASN A 44 -17.23 -16.91 -6.42
C ASN A 44 -16.10 -17.55 -5.59
N LEU A 45 -16.23 -17.63 -4.26
CA LEU A 45 -15.17 -18.13 -3.36
C LEU A 45 -14.68 -19.54 -3.74
N LEU A 46 -15.57 -20.40 -4.27
CA LEU A 46 -15.22 -21.74 -4.74
C LEU A 46 -14.55 -21.76 -6.14
N GLN A 47 -14.55 -20.64 -6.83
CA GLN A 47 -14.03 -20.50 -8.21
C GLN A 47 -12.75 -19.65 -8.27
N ILE A 48 -12.35 -19.04 -7.16
CA ILE A 48 -11.16 -18.22 -7.00
C ILE A 48 -10.30 -18.80 -5.88
N ASN A 49 -9.00 -18.63 -5.99
CA ASN A 49 -8.08 -18.95 -4.89
C ASN A 49 -7.91 -17.71 -3.99
N PRO A 50 -8.51 -17.67 -2.80
CA PRO A 50 -8.40 -16.51 -1.92
C PRO A 50 -6.98 -16.29 -1.39
N TRP A 51 -6.10 -17.29 -1.42
CA TRP A 51 -4.69 -17.17 -1.04
C TRP A 51 -3.82 -16.55 -2.13
N ASN A 52 -4.30 -16.54 -3.38
CA ASN A 52 -3.63 -15.88 -4.50
C ASN A 52 -4.68 -15.26 -5.40
N LEU A 53 -5.35 -14.23 -4.87
CA LEU A 53 -6.40 -13.53 -5.57
C LEU A 53 -5.90 -12.89 -6.88
N PRO A 54 -4.71 -12.22 -6.94
CA PRO A 54 -4.22 -11.65 -8.19
C PRO A 54 -4.09 -12.69 -9.32
N LYS A 55 -3.59 -13.89 -9.03
CA LYS A 55 -3.47 -14.98 -10.02
C LYS A 55 -4.85 -15.43 -10.52
N SER A 56 -5.80 -15.64 -9.61
CA SER A 56 -7.17 -16.03 -10.00
C SER A 56 -7.85 -14.95 -10.86
N LEU A 57 -7.65 -13.68 -10.54
CA LEU A 57 -8.20 -12.57 -11.34
C LEU A 57 -7.54 -12.48 -12.72
N LYS A 58 -6.24 -12.79 -12.83
CA LYS A 58 -5.56 -12.92 -14.12
C LYS A 58 -6.21 -14.01 -14.99
N GLU A 59 -6.39 -15.21 -14.45
CA GLU A 59 -7.01 -16.34 -15.16
C GLU A 59 -8.46 -16.01 -15.60
N LEU A 60 -9.21 -15.30 -14.77
CA LEU A 60 -10.56 -14.85 -15.12
C LEU A 60 -10.54 -13.76 -16.20
N SER A 61 -9.54 -12.88 -16.23
CA SER A 61 -9.41 -11.85 -17.28
C SER A 61 -9.20 -12.45 -18.66
N GLU A 62 -8.48 -13.56 -18.76
CA GLU A 62 -8.26 -14.30 -20.01
C GLU A 62 -9.59 -14.86 -20.57
N LYS A 63 -10.53 -15.21 -19.70
CA LYS A 63 -11.83 -15.78 -20.07
C LYS A 63 -12.92 -14.74 -20.33
N TYR A 64 -12.97 -13.69 -19.50
CA TYR A 64 -14.07 -12.72 -19.51
C TYR A 64 -13.68 -11.36 -20.08
N GLY A 65 -12.41 -11.18 -20.41
CA GLY A 65 -11.89 -9.91 -20.94
C GLY A 65 -11.42 -8.95 -19.84
N PRO A 66 -11.02 -7.73 -20.23
CA PRO A 66 -10.33 -6.79 -19.33
C PRO A 66 -11.26 -6.06 -18.35
N VAL A 67 -12.58 -6.19 -18.48
CA VAL A 67 -13.58 -5.65 -17.54
C VAL A 67 -14.56 -6.77 -17.21
N PHE A 68 -14.53 -7.26 -15.98
CA PHE A 68 -15.36 -8.37 -15.56
C PHE A 68 -15.80 -8.25 -14.09
N THR A 69 -16.82 -9.03 -13.73
CA THR A 69 -17.40 -9.02 -12.38
C THR A 69 -17.07 -10.30 -11.63
N VAL A 70 -16.69 -10.17 -10.37
CA VAL A 70 -16.60 -11.27 -9.41
C VAL A 70 -17.40 -10.93 -8.16
N HIS A 71 -17.82 -11.95 -7.40
CA HIS A 71 -18.52 -11.79 -6.14
C HIS A 71 -17.67 -12.35 -4.99
N LEU A 72 -17.26 -11.49 -4.09
CA LEU A 72 -16.57 -11.87 -2.84
C LEU A 72 -17.66 -12.03 -1.75
N GLY A 73 -18.16 -13.24 -1.58
CA GLY A 73 -19.38 -13.45 -0.81
C GLY A 73 -20.55 -12.67 -1.43
N PRO A 74 -21.26 -11.86 -0.66
CA PRO A 74 -22.36 -11.04 -1.18
C PRO A 74 -21.88 -9.77 -1.92
N GLN A 75 -20.62 -9.42 -1.83
CA GLN A 75 -20.08 -8.17 -2.37
C GLN A 75 -19.70 -8.30 -3.84
N LYS A 76 -20.36 -7.51 -4.69
CA LYS A 76 -20.04 -7.39 -6.12
C LYS A 76 -18.81 -6.53 -6.31
N VAL A 77 -17.86 -7.01 -7.12
CA VAL A 77 -16.62 -6.34 -7.47
C VAL A 77 -16.46 -6.34 -8.98
N VAL A 78 -16.20 -5.18 -9.58
CA VAL A 78 -15.77 -5.07 -10.98
C VAL A 78 -14.25 -4.99 -11.01
N VAL A 79 -13.64 -5.88 -11.77
CA VAL A 79 -12.20 -5.96 -11.95
C VAL A 79 -11.81 -5.27 -13.25
N LEU A 80 -10.80 -4.41 -13.19
CA LEU A 80 -10.23 -3.70 -14.33
C LEU A 80 -8.82 -4.23 -14.57
N TYR A 81 -8.58 -4.85 -15.73
CA TYR A 81 -7.36 -5.57 -16.05
C TYR A 81 -6.68 -4.97 -17.29
N GLY A 82 -5.38 -4.69 -17.19
CA GLY A 82 -4.56 -4.11 -18.27
C GLY A 82 -4.51 -2.59 -18.25
N TYR A 83 -3.43 -2.07 -18.84
CA TYR A 83 -3.08 -0.64 -18.82
C TYR A 83 -4.20 0.27 -19.32
N ASP A 84 -4.74 -0.01 -20.51
CA ASP A 84 -5.74 0.86 -21.15
C ASP A 84 -6.99 1.02 -20.29
N VAL A 85 -7.45 -0.09 -19.68
CA VAL A 85 -8.67 -0.09 -18.85
C VAL A 85 -8.43 0.61 -17.52
N VAL A 86 -7.28 0.36 -16.89
CA VAL A 86 -6.93 0.99 -15.61
C VAL A 86 -6.73 2.50 -15.82
N LYS A 87 -6.03 2.91 -16.88
CA LYS A 87 -5.83 4.31 -17.21
C LYS A 87 -7.14 5.02 -17.53
N GLU A 88 -8.00 4.44 -18.37
CA GLU A 88 -9.30 4.99 -18.72
C GLU A 88 -10.16 5.24 -17.48
N ALA A 89 -10.22 4.26 -16.56
CA ALA A 89 -11.01 4.38 -15.35
C ALA A 89 -10.43 5.40 -14.35
N LEU A 90 -9.13 5.31 -14.05
CA LEU A 90 -8.54 6.10 -12.96
C LEU A 90 -8.11 7.51 -13.38
N VAL A 91 -7.82 7.72 -14.68
CA VAL A 91 -7.36 9.02 -15.21
C VAL A 91 -8.45 9.67 -16.03
N ASP A 92 -8.91 9.02 -17.11
CA ASP A 92 -9.80 9.64 -18.08
C ASP A 92 -11.24 9.81 -17.52
N GLN A 93 -11.72 8.84 -16.71
CA GLN A 93 -12.97 8.91 -15.95
C GLN A 93 -12.73 9.00 -14.44
N GLY A 94 -11.59 9.57 -14.03
CA GLY A 94 -11.11 9.54 -12.66
C GLY A 94 -12.05 10.14 -11.61
N ASP A 95 -12.96 11.03 -11.98
CA ASP A 95 -13.97 11.56 -11.06
C ASP A 95 -14.98 10.47 -10.67
N ASP A 96 -15.48 9.69 -11.63
CA ASP A 96 -16.46 8.63 -11.39
C ASP A 96 -15.90 7.48 -10.55
N PHE A 97 -14.61 7.17 -10.76
CA PHE A 97 -13.87 6.11 -10.05
C PHE A 97 -13.11 6.61 -8.83
N SER A 98 -13.33 7.86 -8.39
CA SER A 98 -12.63 8.46 -7.25
C SER A 98 -13.09 7.96 -5.88
N GLY A 99 -14.19 7.22 -5.78
CA GLY A 99 -14.66 6.64 -4.54
C GLY A 99 -13.68 5.59 -3.99
N ARG A 100 -13.65 5.45 -2.66
CA ARG A 100 -13.04 4.31 -1.97
C ARG A 100 -14.13 3.32 -1.62
N GLY A 101 -14.02 2.13 -2.17
CA GLY A 101 -14.75 0.98 -1.72
C GLY A 101 -14.06 0.36 -0.50
N SER A 102 -14.80 -0.36 0.31
CA SER A 102 -14.26 -0.90 1.54
C SER A 102 -14.58 -2.39 1.67
N LEU A 103 -13.55 -3.19 1.78
CA LEU A 103 -13.67 -4.56 2.25
C LEU A 103 -14.07 -4.55 3.73
N PRO A 104 -14.85 -5.54 4.22
CA PRO A 104 -15.34 -5.57 5.59
C PRO A 104 -14.27 -5.35 6.67
N LEU A 105 -13.10 -5.98 6.54
CA LEU A 105 -12.00 -5.78 7.48
C LEU A 105 -11.48 -4.34 7.45
N ILE A 106 -11.26 -3.76 6.28
CA ILE A 106 -10.83 -2.35 6.13
C ILE A 106 -11.89 -1.42 6.74
N LYS A 107 -13.18 -1.69 6.49
CA LYS A 107 -14.27 -0.91 7.09
C LYS A 107 -14.27 -0.98 8.61
N LYS A 108 -13.98 -2.15 9.18
CA LYS A 108 -13.87 -2.35 10.63
C LYS A 108 -12.73 -1.54 11.24
N LEU A 109 -11.57 -1.51 10.58
CA LEU A 109 -10.38 -0.84 11.06
C LEU A 109 -10.44 0.69 10.88
N PHE A 110 -10.74 1.17 9.67
CA PHE A 110 -10.62 2.58 9.30
C PHE A 110 -11.93 3.38 9.35
N GLN A 111 -13.09 2.72 9.44
CA GLN A 111 -14.42 3.33 9.59
C GLN A 111 -14.82 4.36 8.51
N GLY A 112 -14.11 4.40 7.38
CA GLY A 112 -14.40 5.34 6.28
C GLY A 112 -14.02 6.80 6.57
N THR A 113 -13.16 7.04 7.54
CA THR A 113 -12.62 8.36 7.93
C THR A 113 -11.16 8.49 7.52
N GLY A 114 -10.55 9.67 7.75
CA GLY A 114 -9.17 9.93 7.36
C GLY A 114 -8.95 10.18 5.87
N ILE A 115 -7.70 10.20 5.42
CA ILE A 115 -7.34 10.53 4.03
C ILE A 115 -7.42 9.32 3.09
N VAL A 116 -7.22 8.10 3.60
CA VAL A 116 -7.14 6.87 2.78
C VAL A 116 -8.53 6.37 2.41
N THR A 117 -9.44 6.28 3.37
CA THR A 117 -10.73 5.58 3.20
C THR A 117 -11.94 6.48 3.09
N SER A 118 -11.84 7.79 3.40
CA SER A 118 -12.95 8.72 3.26
C SER A 118 -13.31 9.01 1.79
N ASN A 119 -14.53 9.49 1.59
CA ASN A 119 -15.11 9.80 0.28
C ASN A 119 -15.64 11.25 0.22
N GLY A 120 -15.98 11.70 -0.98
CA GLY A 120 -16.66 12.98 -1.20
C GLY A 120 -15.86 14.18 -0.71
N GLU A 121 -16.56 15.15 -0.10
CA GLU A 121 -15.95 16.40 0.36
C GLU A 121 -14.97 16.21 1.52
N THR A 122 -15.23 15.25 2.40
CA THR A 122 -14.28 14.91 3.48
C THR A 122 -12.91 14.55 2.91
N TRP A 123 -12.88 13.61 1.97
CA TRP A 123 -11.63 13.25 1.30
C TRP A 123 -10.98 14.43 0.57
N LYS A 124 -11.75 15.23 -0.17
CA LYS A 124 -11.19 16.33 -0.94
C LYS A 124 -10.52 17.37 -0.05
N GLN A 125 -11.18 17.74 1.06
CA GLN A 125 -10.65 18.73 2.01
C GLN A 125 -9.40 18.19 2.71
N LEU A 126 -9.47 16.98 3.28
CA LEU A 126 -8.35 16.36 3.99
C LEU A 126 -7.15 16.11 3.07
N ARG A 127 -7.38 15.61 1.84
CA ARG A 127 -6.30 15.37 0.88
C ARG A 127 -5.62 16.66 0.45
N ARG A 128 -6.39 17.70 0.12
CA ARG A 128 -5.83 19.02 -0.25
C ARG A 128 -4.98 19.57 0.87
N PHE A 129 -5.51 19.54 2.08
CA PHE A 129 -4.80 20.01 3.27
C PHE A 129 -3.50 19.20 3.48
N ALA A 130 -3.58 17.86 3.52
CA ALA A 130 -2.43 17.01 3.75
C ALA A 130 -1.33 17.24 2.71
N LEU A 131 -1.66 17.26 1.41
CA LEU A 131 -0.67 17.50 0.36
C LEU A 131 0.00 18.87 0.45
N THR A 132 -0.76 19.91 0.83
CA THR A 132 -0.22 21.26 1.02
C THR A 132 0.69 21.31 2.24
N THR A 133 0.21 20.84 3.38
CA THR A 133 0.94 20.83 4.66
C THR A 133 2.22 19.99 4.57
N LEU A 134 2.15 18.78 4.03
CA LEU A 134 3.33 17.95 3.83
C LEU A 134 4.37 18.61 2.92
N ARG A 135 3.92 19.34 1.88
CA ARG A 135 4.83 20.14 1.04
C ARG A 135 5.44 21.32 1.80
N ASP A 136 4.67 21.96 2.66
CA ASP A 136 5.13 23.12 3.45
C ASP A 136 6.14 22.69 4.52
N PHE A 137 5.96 21.51 5.12
CA PHE A 137 6.96 20.87 5.98
C PHE A 137 8.13 20.26 5.21
N GLY A 138 8.20 20.46 3.90
CA GLY A 138 9.38 20.18 3.10
C GLY A 138 9.33 18.88 2.31
N MET A 139 8.18 18.20 2.20
CA MET A 139 8.06 17.04 1.32
C MET A 139 8.41 17.42 -0.13
N GLY A 140 9.47 16.82 -0.66
CA GLY A 140 10.05 17.21 -1.96
C GLY A 140 11.00 18.41 -1.89
N LYS A 141 11.38 18.88 -0.70
CA LYS A 141 12.30 20.00 -0.48
C LYS A 141 13.47 19.60 0.43
N LYS A 142 14.47 20.45 0.52
CA LYS A 142 15.71 20.22 1.24
C LYS A 142 15.54 19.84 2.72
N GLY A 143 14.55 20.38 3.42
CA GLY A 143 14.36 20.11 4.86
C GLY A 143 14.02 18.65 5.19
N ILE A 144 13.20 17.97 4.38
CA ILE A 144 12.94 16.52 4.58
C ILE A 144 14.13 15.68 4.10
N GLU A 145 14.79 16.10 3.02
CA GLU A 145 16.01 15.41 2.57
C GLU A 145 17.06 15.35 3.68
N GLU A 146 17.27 16.43 4.42
CA GLU A 146 18.23 16.48 5.54
C GLU A 146 17.82 15.51 6.67
N ARG A 147 16.52 15.41 7.00
CA ARG A 147 16.01 14.42 7.99
C ARG A 147 16.22 12.98 7.52
N ILE A 148 15.98 12.70 6.23
CA ILE A 148 16.23 11.37 5.67
C ILE A 148 17.73 11.03 5.70
N GLN A 149 18.60 11.99 5.40
CA GLN A 149 20.06 11.81 5.47
C GLN A 149 20.51 11.54 6.91
N GLU A 150 19.96 12.24 7.88
CA GLU A 150 20.23 12.01 9.30
C GLU A 150 19.84 10.59 9.72
N GLU A 151 18.61 10.16 9.40
CA GLU A 151 18.17 8.79 9.71
C GLU A 151 18.95 7.72 8.93
N ALA A 152 19.37 8.02 7.70
CA ALA A 152 20.25 7.13 6.92
C ALA A 152 21.63 7.00 7.59
N HIS A 153 22.16 8.07 8.17
CA HIS A 153 23.38 8.03 8.96
C HIS A 153 23.21 7.14 10.20
N PHE A 154 22.15 7.32 10.98
CA PHE A 154 21.86 6.46 12.13
C PHE A 154 21.69 4.98 11.73
N LEU A 155 21.01 4.71 10.62
CA LEU A 155 20.87 3.35 10.09
C LEU A 155 22.26 2.76 9.77
N VAL A 156 23.12 3.49 9.07
CA VAL A 156 24.48 3.06 8.72
C VAL A 156 25.30 2.75 9.98
N GLU A 157 25.27 3.63 11.00
CA GLU A 157 25.99 3.40 12.25
C GLU A 157 25.47 2.16 13.00
N ARG A 158 24.15 1.96 13.05
CA ARG A 158 23.57 0.75 13.64
C ARG A 158 23.98 -0.51 12.89
N LEU A 159 24.04 -0.48 11.57
CA LEU A 159 24.49 -1.62 10.77
C LEU A 159 26.00 -1.89 10.95
N LYS A 160 26.86 -0.87 11.11
CA LYS A 160 28.28 -1.04 11.47
C LYS A 160 28.44 -1.77 12.81
N ASN A 161 27.60 -1.44 13.78
CA ASN A 161 27.63 -2.02 15.12
C ASN A 161 27.15 -3.49 15.17
N THR A 162 26.70 -4.05 14.07
CA THR A 162 26.40 -5.48 13.96
C THR A 162 27.64 -6.36 13.78
N HIS A 163 28.81 -5.72 13.49
CA HIS A 163 30.09 -6.39 13.30
C HIS A 163 30.01 -7.54 12.26
N GLU A 164 29.38 -7.27 11.13
CA GLU A 164 29.21 -8.20 9.99
C GLU A 164 28.44 -9.49 10.33
N LYS A 165 27.83 -9.58 11.51
CA LYS A 165 27.00 -10.75 11.85
C LYS A 165 25.74 -10.80 10.96
N PRO A 166 25.35 -11.99 10.51
CA PRO A 166 24.07 -12.17 9.82
C PRO A 166 22.91 -11.65 10.67
N LEU A 167 22.01 -10.91 10.05
CA LEU A 167 20.82 -10.36 10.70
C LEU A 167 19.64 -10.23 9.73
N ASN A 168 18.43 -10.26 10.28
CA ASN A 168 17.24 -9.84 9.56
C ASN A 168 17.16 -8.30 9.57
N PRO A 169 17.20 -7.62 8.40
CA PRO A 169 17.25 -6.16 8.37
C PRO A 169 15.90 -5.47 8.66
N SER A 170 14.82 -6.24 8.84
CA SER A 170 13.45 -5.70 8.97
C SER A 170 13.33 -4.62 10.05
N GLY A 171 13.74 -4.92 11.27
CA GLY A 171 13.65 -3.97 12.39
C GLY A 171 14.52 -2.72 12.20
N PHE A 172 15.66 -2.83 11.55
CA PHE A 172 16.54 -1.69 11.26
C PHE A 172 15.87 -0.73 10.27
N LEU A 173 15.27 -1.27 9.20
CA LEU A 173 14.66 -0.49 8.14
C LEU A 173 13.32 0.14 8.59
N ILE A 174 12.47 -0.62 9.28
CA ILE A 174 11.20 -0.08 9.73
C ILE A 174 11.37 1.03 10.77
N HIS A 175 12.35 0.91 11.68
CA HIS A 175 12.64 1.95 12.66
C HIS A 175 13.09 3.25 11.98
N ALA A 176 14.01 3.19 11.01
CA ALA A 176 14.49 4.36 10.31
C ALA A 176 13.38 5.05 9.49
N VAL A 177 12.61 4.28 8.71
CA VAL A 177 11.47 4.81 7.93
C VAL A 177 10.40 5.40 8.84
N SER A 178 10.07 4.73 9.96
CA SER A 178 9.07 5.23 10.92
C SER A 178 9.48 6.57 11.52
N ASN A 179 10.76 6.76 11.82
CA ASN A 179 11.27 8.00 12.40
C ASN A 179 11.16 9.19 11.44
N ILE A 180 11.31 8.96 10.12
CA ILE A 180 11.02 10.02 9.14
C ILE A 180 9.56 10.46 9.24
N ILE A 181 8.63 9.51 9.26
CA ILE A 181 7.19 9.81 9.38
C ILE A 181 6.88 10.47 10.71
N CYS A 182 7.44 9.98 11.84
CA CYS A 182 7.27 10.57 13.16
C CYS A 182 7.74 12.03 13.18
N SER A 183 8.90 12.31 12.59
CA SER A 183 9.44 13.67 12.52
C SER A 183 8.57 14.65 11.72
N ILE A 184 7.79 14.15 10.74
CA ILE A 184 6.88 14.96 9.93
C ILE A 184 5.55 15.17 10.65
N ILE A 185 5.01 14.11 11.27
CA ILE A 185 3.66 14.08 11.81
C ILE A 185 3.63 14.55 13.26
N PHE A 186 4.60 14.10 14.08
CA PHE A 186 4.69 14.33 15.52
C PHE A 186 5.74 15.39 15.90
N GLY A 187 6.50 15.91 14.92
CA GLY A 187 7.51 16.94 15.11
C GLY A 187 8.89 16.39 15.48
N ASP A 188 8.97 15.25 16.13
CA ASP A 188 10.22 14.67 16.63
C ASP A 188 10.41 13.22 16.17
N ARG A 189 11.67 12.78 16.15
CA ARG A 189 12.06 11.39 16.02
C ARG A 189 12.09 10.71 17.40
N PHE A 190 11.88 9.40 17.43
CA PHE A 190 12.05 8.58 18.63
C PHE A 190 13.45 7.97 18.73
N ASP A 191 13.93 7.81 19.95
CA ASP A 191 15.09 6.96 20.22
C ASP A 191 14.77 5.50 19.85
N TYR A 192 15.75 4.80 19.28
CA TYR A 192 15.56 3.40 18.88
C TYR A 192 15.40 2.43 20.07
N GLU A 193 15.65 2.87 21.29
CA GLU A 193 15.43 2.12 22.52
C GLU A 193 14.16 2.57 23.28
N ASP A 194 13.44 3.56 22.74
CA ASP A 194 12.18 4.00 23.33
C ASP A 194 11.15 2.88 23.35
N LYS A 195 10.69 2.48 24.52
CA LYS A 195 9.78 1.34 24.70
C LYS A 195 8.41 1.56 24.07
N SER A 196 7.94 2.79 24.02
CA SER A 196 6.64 3.14 23.42
C SER A 196 6.74 3.02 21.91
N PHE A 197 7.83 3.54 21.32
CA PHE A 197 8.12 3.41 19.90
C PHE A 197 8.30 1.94 19.48
N LEU A 198 9.11 1.17 20.23
CA LEU A 198 9.30 -0.26 19.95
C LEU A 198 7.98 -1.03 20.00
N SER A 199 7.14 -0.78 21.02
CA SER A 199 5.82 -1.42 21.11
C SER A 199 4.91 -1.05 19.93
N LEU A 200 4.95 0.19 19.50
CA LEU A 200 4.19 0.67 18.34
C LEU A 200 4.63 -0.07 17.05
N ILE A 201 5.91 -0.20 16.82
CA ILE A 201 6.46 -0.92 15.66
C ILE A 201 6.13 -2.41 15.73
N ASP A 202 6.25 -3.05 16.90
CA ASP A 202 5.90 -4.45 17.09
C ASP A 202 4.43 -4.74 16.74
N TRP A 203 3.50 -3.86 17.10
CA TRP A 203 2.08 -4.03 16.74
C TRP A 203 1.85 -3.92 15.24
N ILE A 204 2.59 -3.04 14.55
CA ILE A 204 2.52 -2.88 13.09
C ILE A 204 3.10 -4.12 12.40
N GLU A 205 4.29 -4.56 12.80
CA GLU A 205 4.94 -5.74 12.21
C GLU A 205 4.10 -7.01 12.45
N GLU A 206 3.54 -7.15 13.64
CA GLU A 206 2.63 -8.24 13.93
C GLU A 206 1.37 -8.18 13.05
N ASN A 207 0.78 -7.01 12.87
CA ASN A 207 -0.38 -6.83 11.99
C ASN A 207 -0.06 -7.19 10.53
N ASN A 208 1.13 -6.85 10.04
CA ASN A 208 1.57 -7.24 8.70
C ASN A 208 1.61 -8.77 8.55
N LYS A 209 2.07 -9.50 9.58
CA LYS A 209 2.05 -10.96 9.61
C LYS A 209 0.62 -11.52 9.74
N LEU A 210 -0.21 -10.96 10.61
CA LEU A 210 -1.58 -11.42 10.86
C LEU A 210 -2.50 -11.24 9.65
N GLN A 211 -2.22 -10.29 8.75
CA GLN A 211 -2.98 -10.11 7.51
C GLN A 211 -2.84 -11.29 6.54
N THR A 212 -1.78 -12.10 6.67
CA THR A 212 -1.62 -13.31 5.86
C THR A 212 -2.48 -14.48 6.35
N ALA A 213 -2.99 -14.42 7.58
CA ALA A 213 -3.77 -15.48 8.17
C ALA A 213 -5.12 -15.66 7.45
N ILE A 214 -5.52 -16.90 7.25
CA ILE A 214 -6.79 -17.25 6.59
C ILE A 214 -8.00 -16.61 7.26
N GLN A 215 -8.00 -16.49 8.57
CA GLN A 215 -9.09 -15.89 9.34
C GLN A 215 -9.26 -14.39 9.04
N ALA A 216 -8.14 -13.65 8.81
CA ALA A 216 -8.19 -12.26 8.40
C ALA A 216 -8.79 -12.11 6.99
N GLN A 217 -8.49 -13.04 6.10
CA GLN A 217 -9.05 -13.08 4.75
C GLN A 217 -10.53 -13.47 4.76
N LEU A 218 -10.91 -14.50 5.53
CA LEU A 218 -12.31 -14.94 5.67
C LEU A 218 -13.20 -13.86 6.30
N TYR A 219 -12.63 -12.94 7.09
CA TYR A 219 -13.38 -11.80 7.62
C TYR A 219 -14.01 -10.94 6.51
N ASN A 220 -13.36 -10.84 5.35
CA ASN A 220 -13.89 -10.08 4.21
C ASN A 220 -15.10 -10.76 3.53
N PHE A 221 -15.30 -12.05 3.77
CA PHE A 221 -16.45 -12.80 3.22
C PHE A 221 -17.59 -12.97 4.24
N PHE A 222 -17.25 -13.18 5.50
CA PHE A 222 -18.19 -13.54 6.55
C PHE A 222 -17.98 -12.70 7.83
N PRO A 223 -18.03 -11.35 7.76
CA PRO A 223 -17.65 -10.48 8.88
C PRO A 223 -18.49 -10.76 10.14
N THR A 224 -19.80 -10.92 9.99
CA THR A 224 -20.73 -11.17 11.12
C THR A 224 -20.38 -12.45 11.89
N VAL A 225 -20.00 -13.52 11.17
CA VAL A 225 -19.61 -14.79 11.81
C VAL A 225 -18.25 -14.66 12.47
N MET A 226 -17.31 -14.02 11.76
CA MET A 226 -15.93 -13.85 12.23
C MET A 226 -15.83 -12.93 13.45
N ASP A 227 -16.75 -11.99 13.65
CA ASP A 227 -16.79 -11.15 14.88
C ASP A 227 -16.92 -11.99 16.15
N TYR A 228 -17.53 -13.16 16.09
CA TYR A 228 -17.74 -14.06 17.23
C TYR A 228 -16.71 -15.19 17.35
N LEU A 229 -15.88 -15.40 16.31
CA LEU A 229 -14.88 -16.47 16.34
C LEU A 229 -13.53 -15.96 16.87
N PRO A 230 -12.83 -16.75 17.71
CA PRO A 230 -11.47 -16.42 18.11
C PRO A 230 -10.51 -16.62 16.95
N GLY A 231 -9.40 -15.85 16.95
CA GLY A 231 -8.36 -16.05 15.94
C GLY A 231 -7.48 -14.84 15.67
N PRO A 232 -6.52 -14.96 14.74
CA PRO A 232 -5.58 -13.91 14.37
C PRO A 232 -6.22 -12.57 14.00
N HIS A 233 -7.40 -12.59 13.35
CA HIS A 233 -8.12 -11.38 12.98
C HIS A 233 -8.54 -10.53 14.19
N GLN A 234 -8.89 -11.17 15.34
CA GLN A 234 -9.21 -10.44 16.57
C GLN A 234 -7.96 -9.76 17.16
N ARG A 235 -6.80 -10.43 17.06
CA ARG A 235 -5.53 -9.86 17.51
C ARG A 235 -5.11 -8.70 16.61
N LEU A 236 -5.29 -8.83 15.30
CA LEU A 236 -5.07 -7.75 14.33
C LEU A 236 -5.90 -6.51 14.67
N ILE A 237 -7.20 -6.67 14.95
CA ILE A 237 -8.09 -5.57 15.33
C ILE A 237 -7.59 -4.92 16.64
N LYS A 238 -7.26 -5.72 17.68
CA LYS A 238 -6.75 -5.19 18.94
C LYS A 238 -5.42 -4.43 18.80
N ASN A 239 -4.50 -4.92 17.96
CA ASN A 239 -3.26 -4.21 17.72
C ASN A 239 -3.51 -2.89 16.98
N PHE A 240 -4.45 -2.88 16.03
CA PHE A 240 -4.85 -1.64 15.35
C PHE A 240 -5.44 -0.61 16.34
N GLU A 241 -6.29 -1.05 17.28
CA GLU A 241 -6.84 -0.19 18.34
C GLU A 241 -5.74 0.40 19.24
N LYS A 242 -4.67 -0.34 19.51
CA LYS A 242 -3.51 0.17 20.28
C LYS A 242 -2.75 1.25 19.50
N VAL A 243 -2.52 1.03 18.20
CA VAL A 243 -1.87 2.02 17.32
C VAL A 243 -2.74 3.28 17.21
N ASP A 244 -4.05 3.12 17.03
CA ASP A 244 -5.02 4.23 16.99
C ASP A 244 -5.03 5.04 18.29
N LYS A 245 -5.02 4.33 19.43
CA LYS A 245 -4.93 4.98 20.74
C LYS A 245 -3.62 5.76 20.90
N PHE A 246 -2.48 5.16 20.52
CA PHE A 246 -1.17 5.82 20.59
C PHE A 246 -1.16 7.12 19.81
N THR A 247 -1.62 7.10 18.53
CA THR A 247 -1.68 8.29 17.70
C THR A 247 -2.67 9.33 18.25
N THR A 248 -3.79 8.90 18.80
CA THR A 248 -4.77 9.79 19.42
C THR A 248 -4.22 10.45 20.69
N ASP A 249 -3.51 9.72 21.53
CA ASP A 249 -2.88 10.27 22.76
C ASP A 249 -1.87 11.38 22.39
N ILE A 250 -1.09 11.22 21.32
CA ILE A 250 -0.18 12.26 20.80
C ILE A 250 -0.97 13.49 20.31
N VAL A 251 -2.04 13.30 19.55
CA VAL A 251 -2.90 14.42 19.10
C VAL A 251 -3.45 15.22 20.29
N MET A 252 -3.89 14.53 21.33
CA MET A 252 -4.41 15.19 22.54
C MET A 252 -3.33 15.95 23.30
N GLU A 253 -2.08 15.47 23.28
CA GLU A 253 -0.96 16.21 23.89
C GLU A 253 -0.58 17.45 23.07
N HIS A 254 -0.57 17.37 21.75
CA HIS A 254 -0.37 18.52 20.87
C HIS A 254 -1.44 19.59 21.08
N GLN A 255 -2.70 19.18 21.27
CA GLN A 255 -3.79 20.12 21.56
C GLN A 255 -3.56 20.95 22.83
N LYS A 256 -2.93 20.37 23.86
CA LYS A 256 -2.61 21.08 25.10
C LYS A 256 -1.41 22.02 24.99
N THR A 257 -0.46 21.69 24.10
CA THR A 257 0.83 22.37 23.97
C THR A 257 0.94 23.23 22.70
N LEU A 258 -0.16 23.38 21.95
CA LEU A 258 -0.21 24.12 20.67
C LEU A 258 0.22 25.57 20.85
N ASP A 259 1.23 25.99 20.08
CA ASP A 259 1.49 27.40 19.77
C ASP A 259 0.97 27.71 18.36
N PRO A 260 -0.15 28.45 18.23
CA PRO A 260 -0.73 28.75 16.91
C PRO A 260 0.19 29.55 15.99
N THR A 261 1.18 30.26 16.55
CA THR A 261 2.09 31.13 15.79
C THR A 261 3.28 30.35 15.21
N CYS A 262 3.60 29.16 15.76
CA CYS A 262 4.75 28.36 15.36
C CYS A 262 4.37 26.87 15.29
N PRO A 263 3.65 26.40 14.26
CA PRO A 263 3.28 25.01 14.14
C PRO A 263 4.53 24.14 13.92
N ARG A 264 4.73 23.13 14.79
CA ARG A 264 5.89 22.25 14.82
C ARG A 264 5.84 21.20 13.70
N ASP A 265 4.63 20.71 13.38
CA ASP A 265 4.39 19.50 12.61
C ASP A 265 2.99 19.48 11.96
N PHE A 266 2.67 18.33 11.37
CA PHE A 266 1.38 18.13 10.72
C PHE A 266 0.19 18.27 11.67
N ILE A 267 0.31 17.77 12.91
CA ILE A 267 -0.77 17.84 13.92
C ILE A 267 -1.05 19.29 14.29
N ASP A 268 -0.03 20.08 14.61
CA ASP A 268 -0.19 21.50 14.94
C ASP A 268 -0.80 22.29 13.77
N ALA A 269 -0.36 22.03 12.54
CA ALA A 269 -0.93 22.66 11.35
C ALA A 269 -2.43 22.33 11.16
N PHE A 270 -2.80 21.07 11.47
CA PHE A 270 -4.20 20.67 11.39
C PHE A 270 -5.05 21.29 12.50
N LEU A 271 -4.54 21.36 13.73
CA LEU A 271 -5.21 22.05 14.85
C LEU A 271 -5.42 23.53 14.54
N ASN A 272 -4.43 24.20 13.98
CA ASN A 272 -4.57 25.59 13.51
C ASN A 272 -5.65 25.72 12.42
N LYS A 273 -5.72 24.76 11.50
CA LYS A 273 -6.76 24.73 10.47
C LYS A 273 -8.15 24.52 11.06
N MET A 274 -8.28 23.66 12.07
CA MET A 274 -9.55 23.48 12.79
C MET A 274 -10.04 24.77 13.42
N GLU A 275 -9.17 25.55 14.08
CA GLU A 275 -9.55 26.80 14.71
C GLU A 275 -9.93 27.87 13.64
N GLN A 276 -9.21 27.93 12.50
CA GLN A 276 -9.56 28.82 11.39
C GLN A 276 -10.92 28.50 10.77
N GLU A 277 -11.29 27.23 10.73
CA GLU A 277 -12.57 26.75 10.18
C GLU A 277 -13.69 26.71 11.23
N LYS A 278 -13.44 27.14 12.46
CA LYS A 278 -14.42 27.16 13.53
C LYS A 278 -15.61 28.06 13.14
N GLY A 279 -16.79 27.47 13.12
CA GLY A 279 -18.01 28.15 12.65
C GLY A 279 -18.38 27.85 11.18
N ASN A 280 -17.52 27.21 10.40
CA ASN A 280 -17.87 26.71 9.08
C ASN A 280 -18.56 25.34 9.20
N ALA A 281 -19.88 25.29 8.97
CA ALA A 281 -20.68 24.08 9.09
C ALA A 281 -20.26 22.96 8.09
N ASP A 282 -19.62 23.34 6.98
CA ASP A 282 -19.16 22.40 5.94
C ASP A 282 -17.73 21.89 6.20
N SER A 283 -17.04 22.41 7.21
CA SER A 283 -15.68 22.00 7.56
C SER A 283 -15.63 20.53 7.97
N LYS A 284 -14.61 19.84 7.47
CA LYS A 284 -14.30 18.44 7.80
C LYS A 284 -13.10 18.30 8.74
N PHE A 285 -12.61 19.42 9.24
CA PHE A 285 -11.48 19.48 10.19
C PHE A 285 -12.01 19.34 11.62
N THR A 286 -11.92 18.14 12.17
CA THR A 286 -12.33 17.75 13.53
C THR A 286 -11.23 16.95 14.21
N ILE A 287 -11.28 16.81 15.53
CA ILE A 287 -10.33 15.94 16.27
C ILE A 287 -10.38 14.49 15.75
N GLU A 288 -11.57 13.99 15.43
CA GLU A 288 -11.74 12.65 14.86
C GLU A 288 -11.01 12.52 13.51
N THR A 289 -11.24 13.45 12.57
CA THR A 289 -10.59 13.40 11.25
C THR A 289 -9.09 13.69 11.35
N LEU A 290 -8.63 14.49 12.34
CA LEU A 290 -7.21 14.64 12.65
C LEU A 290 -6.59 13.33 13.10
N SER A 291 -7.11 12.70 14.16
CA SER A 291 -6.56 11.44 14.69
C SER A 291 -6.52 10.36 13.60
N ARG A 292 -7.57 10.23 12.80
CA ARG A 292 -7.61 9.27 11.69
C ARG A 292 -6.66 9.60 10.56
N THR A 293 -6.50 10.88 10.21
CA THR A 293 -5.53 11.27 9.17
C THR A 293 -4.10 11.05 9.64
N THR A 294 -3.81 11.34 10.89
CA THR A 294 -2.52 11.08 11.55
C THR A 294 -2.18 9.58 11.52
N LEU A 295 -3.13 8.74 11.91
CA LEU A 295 -3.00 7.28 11.84
C LEU A 295 -2.77 6.79 10.39
N ASP A 296 -3.56 7.28 9.43
CA ASP A 296 -3.43 6.93 8.02
C ASP A 296 -2.03 7.27 7.49
N LEU A 297 -1.52 8.48 7.76
CA LEU A 297 -0.20 8.91 7.31
C LEU A 297 0.91 8.08 7.94
N PHE A 298 0.80 7.80 9.25
CA PHE A 298 1.78 7.00 9.97
C PHE A 298 1.85 5.56 9.43
N LEU A 299 0.72 4.86 9.32
CA LEU A 299 0.69 3.49 8.82
C LEU A 299 1.12 3.39 7.36
N ALA A 300 0.62 4.31 6.50
CA ALA A 300 0.96 4.29 5.09
C ALA A 300 2.44 4.59 4.83
N GLY A 301 3.03 5.55 5.55
CA GLY A 301 4.42 5.93 5.37
C GLY A 301 5.40 4.91 5.95
N THR A 302 5.10 4.31 7.09
CA THR A 302 5.98 3.34 7.76
C THR A 302 6.07 2.01 7.00
N GLY A 303 4.94 1.36 6.75
CA GLY A 303 4.92 -0.01 6.24
C GLY A 303 5.41 -0.12 4.80
N THR A 304 4.92 0.73 3.91
CA THR A 304 5.15 0.59 2.46
C THR A 304 6.61 0.77 2.08
N THR A 305 7.25 1.82 2.57
CA THR A 305 8.66 2.13 2.25
C THR A 305 9.61 1.13 2.90
N SER A 306 9.38 0.74 4.16
CA SER A 306 10.24 -0.24 4.84
C SER A 306 10.18 -1.62 4.16
N ILE A 307 9.01 -2.07 3.73
CA ILE A 307 8.85 -3.32 2.99
C ILE A 307 9.53 -3.23 1.62
N THR A 308 9.42 -2.10 0.91
CA THR A 308 10.10 -1.89 -0.36
C THR A 308 11.63 -1.95 -0.19
N LEU A 309 12.18 -1.36 0.86
CA LEU A 309 13.62 -1.43 1.18
C LEU A 309 14.04 -2.86 1.56
N ARG A 310 13.21 -3.61 2.30
CA ARG A 310 13.47 -5.04 2.59
C ARG A 310 13.58 -5.85 1.30
N PHE A 311 12.64 -5.68 0.37
CA PHE A 311 12.72 -6.29 -0.96
C PHE A 311 13.95 -5.84 -1.73
N ALA A 312 14.28 -4.54 -1.68
CA ALA A 312 15.44 -4.01 -2.37
C ALA A 312 16.72 -4.73 -1.92
N ILE A 313 16.93 -4.85 -0.61
CA ILE A 313 18.08 -5.57 -0.06
C ILE A 313 18.05 -7.05 -0.42
N LEU A 314 16.89 -7.72 -0.33
CA LEU A 314 16.72 -9.14 -0.70
C LEU A 314 17.05 -9.39 -2.18
N ILE A 315 16.53 -8.56 -3.08
CA ILE A 315 16.77 -8.68 -4.52
C ILE A 315 18.26 -8.40 -4.83
N LEU A 316 18.82 -7.33 -4.29
CA LEU A 316 20.23 -6.99 -4.50
C LEU A 316 21.19 -8.02 -3.91
N HIS A 317 20.80 -8.66 -2.82
CA HIS A 317 21.51 -9.77 -2.24
C HIS A 317 21.63 -10.99 -3.19
N LYS A 318 20.62 -11.20 -4.06
CA LYS A 318 20.62 -12.23 -5.10
C LYS A 318 21.47 -11.86 -6.32
N TYR A 319 21.60 -10.56 -6.62
CA TYR A 319 22.25 -10.07 -7.85
C TYR A 319 23.48 -9.20 -7.55
N PRO A 320 24.62 -9.81 -7.11
CA PRO A 320 25.83 -9.06 -6.73
C PRO A 320 26.42 -8.25 -7.89
N GLU A 321 26.25 -8.68 -9.14
CA GLU A 321 26.69 -7.95 -10.33
C GLU A 321 25.92 -6.64 -10.54
N ILE A 322 24.66 -6.56 -10.08
CA ILE A 322 23.88 -5.31 -10.08
C ILE A 322 24.38 -4.40 -8.97
N VAL A 323 24.65 -4.93 -7.77
CA VAL A 323 25.23 -4.19 -6.65
C VAL A 323 26.56 -3.55 -7.05
N GLU A 324 27.45 -4.32 -7.70
CA GLU A 324 28.75 -3.80 -8.16
C GLU A 324 28.59 -2.62 -9.13
N LYS A 325 27.65 -2.69 -10.06
CA LYS A 325 27.38 -1.58 -10.99
C LYS A 325 26.81 -0.36 -10.26
N MET A 326 25.87 -0.55 -9.34
CA MET A 326 25.34 0.54 -8.51
C MET A 326 26.45 1.18 -7.68
N GLN A 327 27.30 0.39 -7.06
CA GLN A 327 28.42 0.88 -6.25
C GLN A 327 29.43 1.68 -7.08
N LYS A 328 29.73 1.27 -8.31
CA LYS A 328 30.56 2.03 -9.25
C LYS A 328 29.94 3.39 -9.60
N GLU A 329 28.63 3.42 -9.82
CA GLU A 329 27.90 4.67 -10.09
C GLU A 329 27.89 5.57 -8.84
N ILE A 330 27.61 5.02 -7.66
CA ILE A 330 27.67 5.73 -6.37
C ILE A 330 29.08 6.34 -6.15
N ASP A 331 30.14 5.54 -6.30
CA ASP A 331 31.53 5.99 -6.08
C ASP A 331 31.89 7.11 -7.08
N SER A 332 31.41 7.07 -8.33
CA SER A 332 31.70 8.08 -9.34
C SER A 332 30.94 9.40 -9.18
N VAL A 333 29.68 9.35 -8.72
CA VAL A 333 28.81 10.52 -8.63
C VAL A 333 28.81 11.13 -7.23
N ILE A 334 28.75 10.30 -6.20
CA ILE A 334 28.63 10.72 -4.80
C ILE A 334 29.99 10.67 -4.10
N GLY A 335 30.79 9.64 -4.39
CA GLY A 335 32.00 9.32 -3.62
C GLY A 335 31.66 8.66 -2.28
N ARG A 336 32.63 8.64 -1.36
CA ARG A 336 32.50 7.97 -0.06
C ARG A 336 32.37 8.92 1.13
N GLU A 337 32.66 10.20 0.93
CA GLU A 337 32.78 11.18 1.98
C GLU A 337 31.49 11.94 2.30
N ARG A 338 30.61 12.05 1.35
CA ARG A 338 29.35 12.79 1.53
C ARG A 338 28.10 11.92 1.45
N SER A 339 27.05 12.35 2.13
CA SER A 339 25.73 11.72 2.05
C SER A 339 25.09 11.87 0.66
N PRO A 340 24.36 10.86 0.17
CA PRO A 340 23.55 10.93 -1.05
C PRO A 340 22.50 12.04 -0.98
N ARG A 341 22.20 12.66 -2.13
CA ARG A 341 21.17 13.70 -2.29
C ARG A 341 20.25 13.37 -3.45
N MET A 342 19.03 13.85 -3.43
CA MET A 342 18.09 13.65 -4.55
C MET A 342 18.60 14.27 -5.87
N SER A 343 19.42 15.32 -5.80
CA SER A 343 20.06 15.90 -6.98
C SER A 343 21.02 14.92 -7.69
N ASP A 344 21.59 13.96 -6.97
CA ASP A 344 22.53 12.98 -7.53
C ASP A 344 21.81 11.98 -8.45
N ARG A 345 20.53 11.69 -8.16
CA ARG A 345 19.71 10.70 -8.87
C ARG A 345 19.69 10.91 -10.40
N SER A 346 19.67 12.16 -10.84
CA SER A 346 19.67 12.47 -12.28
C SER A 346 20.96 12.08 -13.00
N GLN A 347 22.05 11.90 -12.24
CA GLN A 347 23.36 11.47 -12.73
C GLN A 347 23.63 9.97 -12.47
N MET A 348 22.64 9.26 -11.94
CA MET A 348 22.71 7.85 -11.58
C MET A 348 21.62 7.03 -12.28
N PRO A 349 21.62 6.99 -13.64
CA PRO A 349 20.54 6.37 -14.41
C PRO A 349 20.43 4.86 -14.18
N PHE A 350 21.51 4.15 -13.90
CA PHE A 350 21.47 2.72 -13.61
C PHE A 350 20.84 2.46 -12.25
N THR A 351 21.27 3.19 -11.21
CA THR A 351 20.68 3.09 -9.87
C THR A 351 19.19 3.45 -9.88
N ASP A 352 18.81 4.49 -10.64
CA ASP A 352 17.39 4.87 -10.80
C ASP A 352 16.59 3.77 -11.50
N ALA A 353 17.15 3.15 -12.54
CA ALA A 353 16.53 2.01 -13.23
C ALA A 353 16.34 0.80 -12.31
N VAL A 354 17.36 0.48 -11.49
CA VAL A 354 17.26 -0.61 -10.49
C VAL A 354 16.15 -0.34 -9.48
N ILE A 355 16.04 0.87 -8.95
CA ILE A 355 14.97 1.25 -8.00
C ILE A 355 13.60 1.12 -8.65
N HIS A 356 13.43 1.54 -9.90
CA HIS A 356 12.16 1.38 -10.63
C HIS A 356 11.84 -0.09 -10.87
N GLU A 357 12.83 -0.88 -11.26
CA GLU A 357 12.64 -2.31 -11.48
C GLU A 357 12.29 -3.06 -10.19
N ILE A 358 12.91 -2.71 -9.06
CA ILE A 358 12.51 -3.24 -7.74
C ILE A 358 11.02 -2.99 -7.51
N GLN A 359 10.57 -1.75 -7.64
CA GLN A 359 9.17 -1.38 -7.40
C GLN A 359 8.20 -2.03 -8.38
N ARG A 360 8.59 -2.21 -9.66
CA ARG A 360 7.82 -2.94 -10.66
C ARG A 360 7.70 -4.42 -10.30
N TYR A 361 8.85 -5.06 -10.03
CA TYR A 361 8.97 -6.50 -9.81
C TYR A 361 8.25 -6.98 -8.56
N ILE A 362 8.37 -6.23 -7.45
CA ILE A 362 7.71 -6.60 -6.20
C ILE A 362 6.20 -6.45 -6.26
N ASP A 363 5.69 -5.58 -7.16
CA ASP A 363 4.24 -5.37 -7.34
C ASP A 363 3.52 -5.29 -5.98
N PHE A 364 3.93 -4.32 -5.16
CA PHE A 364 3.60 -4.30 -3.73
C PHE A 364 2.10 -4.38 -3.45
N LEU A 365 1.25 -3.68 -4.24
CA LEU A 365 -0.21 -3.70 -4.12
C LEU A 365 -0.87 -4.17 -5.43
N PRO A 366 -0.89 -5.48 -5.70
CA PRO A 366 -1.30 -6.03 -7.01
C PRO A 366 -2.73 -5.66 -7.42
N ILE A 367 -3.64 -5.54 -6.46
CA ILE A 367 -5.05 -5.16 -6.69
C ILE A 367 -5.34 -3.68 -6.39
N ASN A 368 -4.30 -2.88 -6.09
CA ASN A 368 -4.46 -1.51 -5.60
C ASN A 368 -5.22 -1.42 -4.26
N VAL A 369 -5.36 -0.22 -3.71
CA VAL A 369 -6.36 0.05 -2.67
C VAL A 369 -7.73 0.09 -3.36
N PRO A 370 -8.74 -0.68 -2.92
CA PRO A 370 -10.01 -0.77 -3.61
C PRO A 370 -10.67 0.58 -3.88
N HIS A 371 -11.15 0.78 -5.10
CA HIS A 371 -11.95 1.93 -5.50
C HIS A 371 -13.45 1.61 -5.47
N ALA A 372 -14.27 2.63 -5.66
CA ALA A 372 -15.70 2.49 -5.95
C ALA A 372 -16.14 3.58 -6.93
N VAL A 373 -17.18 3.32 -7.71
CA VAL A 373 -17.83 4.37 -8.49
C VAL A 373 -18.74 5.20 -7.59
N ILE A 374 -18.65 6.54 -7.73
CA ILE A 374 -19.41 7.49 -6.87
C ILE A 374 -20.84 7.76 -7.38
N ARG A 375 -21.16 7.32 -8.58
CA ARG A 375 -22.47 7.43 -9.24
C ARG A 375 -22.67 6.29 -10.22
N ASP A 376 -23.89 6.10 -10.70
CA ASP A 376 -24.16 5.19 -11.82
C ASP A 376 -23.31 5.61 -13.02
N THR A 377 -22.45 4.72 -13.49
CA THR A 377 -21.41 5.02 -14.47
C THR A 377 -21.51 4.10 -15.68
N LYS A 378 -21.46 4.69 -16.88
CA LYS A 378 -21.24 3.93 -18.12
C LYS A 378 -19.73 3.85 -18.36
N PHE A 379 -19.20 2.64 -18.36
CA PHE A 379 -17.82 2.37 -18.63
C PHE A 379 -17.69 1.40 -19.80
N ARG A 380 -17.21 1.89 -20.93
CA ARG A 380 -17.26 1.16 -22.22
C ARG A 380 -18.69 0.74 -22.55
N ASP A 381 -18.92 -0.54 -22.81
CA ASP A 381 -20.25 -1.09 -23.11
C ASP A 381 -21.05 -1.51 -21.87
N TYR A 382 -20.52 -1.24 -20.68
CA TYR A 382 -21.08 -1.72 -19.43
C TYR A 382 -21.67 -0.61 -18.59
N PHE A 383 -22.66 -1.00 -17.80
CA PHE A 383 -23.26 -0.17 -16.77
C PHE A 383 -22.77 -0.67 -15.40
N ILE A 384 -22.16 0.24 -14.62
CA ILE A 384 -21.65 -0.03 -13.29
C ILE A 384 -22.45 0.83 -12.30
N PRO A 385 -23.29 0.19 -11.45
CA PRO A 385 -24.08 0.92 -10.44
C PRO A 385 -23.20 1.65 -9.44
N LYS A 386 -23.69 2.77 -8.93
CA LYS A 386 -23.10 3.51 -7.83
C LYS A 386 -22.67 2.58 -6.67
N ASP A 387 -21.59 2.92 -5.99
CA ASP A 387 -21.02 2.20 -4.84
C ASP A 387 -20.49 0.78 -5.16
N THR A 388 -20.48 0.38 -6.46
CA THR A 388 -19.83 -0.86 -6.88
C THR A 388 -18.36 -0.81 -6.59
N LEU A 389 -17.83 -1.84 -5.93
CA LEU A 389 -16.41 -2.00 -5.63
C LEU A 389 -15.61 -2.25 -6.91
N ILE A 390 -14.49 -1.58 -7.05
CA ILE A 390 -13.61 -1.67 -8.23
C ILE A 390 -12.22 -2.12 -7.79
N PHE A 391 -11.69 -3.15 -8.45
CA PHE A 391 -10.30 -3.58 -8.32
C PHE A 391 -9.51 -3.21 -9.58
N PRO A 392 -8.79 -2.08 -9.56
CA PRO A 392 -7.85 -1.76 -10.65
C PRO A 392 -6.58 -2.57 -10.47
N MET A 393 -6.38 -3.58 -11.31
CA MET A 393 -5.27 -4.53 -11.20
C MET A 393 -3.94 -3.89 -11.61
N LEU A 394 -3.18 -3.31 -10.66
CA LEU A 394 -1.85 -2.75 -10.94
C LEU A 394 -0.88 -3.83 -11.40
N SER A 395 -1.01 -5.05 -10.88
CA SER A 395 -0.26 -6.22 -11.34
C SER A 395 -0.31 -6.41 -12.85
N SER A 396 -1.50 -6.22 -13.44
CA SER A 396 -1.69 -6.37 -14.88
C SER A 396 -1.00 -5.30 -15.74
N VAL A 397 -0.65 -4.19 -15.11
CA VAL A 397 0.08 -3.08 -15.75
C VAL A 397 1.57 -3.24 -15.55
N LEU A 398 2.00 -3.51 -14.31
CA LEU A 398 3.41 -3.67 -13.96
C LEU A 398 4.05 -4.95 -14.55
N HIS A 399 3.22 -5.94 -14.93
CA HIS A 399 3.65 -7.18 -15.58
C HIS A 399 3.15 -7.30 -17.03
N ASP A 400 2.85 -6.18 -17.69
CA ASP A 400 2.47 -6.21 -19.11
C ASP A 400 3.70 -6.51 -19.98
N SER A 401 3.69 -7.66 -20.67
CA SER A 401 4.80 -8.12 -21.51
C SER A 401 5.04 -7.27 -22.77
N LYS A 402 4.09 -6.41 -23.15
CA LYS A 402 4.25 -5.46 -24.26
C LYS A 402 5.21 -4.34 -23.89
N GLU A 403 5.21 -3.90 -22.63
CA GLU A 403 6.10 -2.86 -22.13
C GLU A 403 7.34 -3.44 -21.46
N PHE A 404 7.19 -4.52 -20.69
CA PHE A 404 8.26 -5.16 -19.93
C PHE A 404 8.48 -6.58 -20.44
N PRO A 405 9.41 -6.82 -21.38
CA PRO A 405 9.71 -8.16 -21.88
C PRO A 405 10.14 -9.11 -20.78
N ASN A 406 9.56 -10.32 -20.72
CA ASN A 406 9.77 -11.29 -19.63
C ASN A 406 9.51 -10.68 -18.23
N PRO A 407 8.30 -10.17 -17.96
CA PRO A 407 8.01 -9.34 -16.79
C PRO A 407 8.22 -10.06 -15.45
N GLU A 408 8.26 -11.37 -15.44
CA GLU A 408 8.54 -12.21 -14.26
C GLU A 408 10.04 -12.27 -13.91
N LYS A 409 10.90 -11.73 -14.78
CA LYS A 409 12.34 -11.63 -14.53
C LYS A 409 12.68 -10.24 -14.01
N PHE A 410 13.53 -10.17 -12.98
CA PHE A 410 14.11 -8.93 -12.52
C PHE A 410 15.17 -8.46 -13.52
N ASP A 411 14.91 -7.37 -14.22
CA ASP A 411 15.80 -6.82 -15.26
C ASP A 411 15.75 -5.28 -15.27
N PRO A 412 16.76 -4.59 -14.69
CA PRO A 412 16.82 -3.13 -14.77
C PRO A 412 16.85 -2.56 -16.19
N GLY A 413 17.13 -3.39 -17.20
CA GLY A 413 17.06 -3.01 -18.61
C GLY A 413 15.69 -2.52 -19.06
N HIS A 414 14.61 -2.89 -18.37
CA HIS A 414 13.27 -2.37 -18.63
C HIS A 414 13.20 -0.82 -18.53
N PHE A 415 14.04 -0.23 -17.70
CA PHE A 415 14.10 1.20 -17.45
C PHE A 415 15.38 1.86 -17.96
N LEU A 416 16.06 1.25 -18.94
CA LEU A 416 17.24 1.80 -19.59
C LEU A 416 17.05 1.87 -21.11
N ASN A 417 17.48 2.99 -21.69
CA ASN A 417 17.65 3.13 -23.13
C ASN A 417 18.94 2.42 -23.58
N ALA A 418 19.07 2.15 -24.88
CA ALA A 418 20.26 1.53 -25.45
C ALA A 418 21.58 2.32 -25.20
N ASN A 419 21.47 3.63 -24.97
CA ASN A 419 22.61 4.50 -24.64
C ASN A 419 22.89 4.58 -23.13
N GLY A 420 22.22 3.77 -22.28
CA GLY A 420 22.41 3.74 -20.84
C GLY A 420 21.69 4.84 -20.05
N THR A 421 20.93 5.73 -20.70
CA THR A 421 20.11 6.72 -19.99
C THR A 421 18.83 6.11 -19.46
N PHE A 422 18.26 6.71 -18.40
CA PHE A 422 17.00 6.26 -17.81
C PHE A 422 15.84 6.36 -18.82
N LYS A 423 15.04 5.29 -18.91
CA LYS A 423 13.82 5.18 -19.73
C LYS A 423 12.59 5.31 -18.82
N LYS A 424 11.82 6.38 -18.98
CA LYS A 424 10.53 6.52 -18.33
C LYS A 424 9.47 5.65 -19.01
N SER A 425 8.57 5.05 -18.22
CA SER A 425 7.43 4.28 -18.71
C SER A 425 6.13 4.77 -18.08
N ASP A 426 5.08 4.94 -18.89
CA ASP A 426 3.74 5.28 -18.41
C ASP A 426 3.05 4.07 -17.74
N TYR A 427 3.55 2.86 -17.97
CA TYR A 427 3.12 1.63 -17.30
C TYR A 427 3.67 1.50 -15.87
N PHE A 428 4.60 2.35 -15.47
CA PHE A 428 5.17 2.34 -14.15
C PHE A 428 4.23 3.03 -13.14
N MET A 429 3.31 2.24 -12.54
CA MET A 429 2.25 2.71 -11.65
C MET A 429 2.30 2.10 -10.23
N PRO A 430 3.44 1.89 -9.58
CA PRO A 430 3.47 1.30 -8.23
C PRO A 430 2.79 2.19 -7.17
N PHE A 431 2.63 3.47 -7.46
CA PHE A 431 1.94 4.46 -6.63
C PHE A 431 0.48 4.71 -7.06
N SER A 432 -0.08 3.83 -7.92
CA SER A 432 -1.37 4.06 -8.57
C SER A 432 -1.36 5.27 -9.51
N THR A 433 -2.53 5.74 -9.93
CA THR A 433 -2.67 6.90 -10.82
C THR A 433 -3.98 7.63 -10.60
N GLY A 434 -4.16 8.79 -11.22
CA GLY A 434 -5.39 9.57 -11.19
C GLY A 434 -5.64 10.31 -9.88
N LYS A 435 -6.91 10.52 -9.53
CA LYS A 435 -7.31 11.35 -8.38
C LYS A 435 -6.84 10.79 -7.03
N ARG A 436 -6.69 9.47 -6.92
CA ARG A 436 -6.28 8.75 -5.71
C ARG A 436 -4.81 8.27 -5.76
N ILE A 437 -3.99 8.84 -6.65
CA ILE A 437 -2.54 8.58 -6.65
C ILE A 437 -1.95 8.77 -5.24
N CYS A 438 -0.93 8.00 -4.90
CA CYS A 438 -0.30 8.05 -3.59
C CYS A 438 0.10 9.48 -3.18
N ALA A 439 -0.31 9.89 -1.97
CA ALA A 439 0.03 11.20 -1.43
C ALA A 439 1.50 11.29 -1.02
N GLY A 440 2.11 10.15 -0.65
CA GLY A 440 3.49 10.04 -0.19
C GLY A 440 4.49 9.67 -1.28
N GLU A 441 4.12 9.64 -2.58
CA GLU A 441 5.03 9.21 -3.65
C GLU A 441 6.37 9.95 -3.63
N GLY A 442 6.34 11.27 -3.50
CA GLY A 442 7.57 12.09 -3.45
C GLY A 442 8.47 11.74 -2.29
N LEU A 443 7.90 11.52 -1.10
CA LEU A 443 8.63 11.12 0.09
C LEU A 443 9.23 9.72 -0.06
N ALA A 444 8.42 8.74 -0.46
CA ALA A 444 8.86 7.37 -0.64
C ALA A 444 10.01 7.24 -1.66
N ARG A 445 9.96 7.99 -2.77
CA ARG A 445 11.05 8.04 -3.76
C ARG A 445 12.35 8.59 -3.17
N MET A 446 12.26 9.62 -2.30
CA MET A 446 13.43 10.17 -1.61
C MET A 446 14.01 9.16 -0.60
N GLU A 447 13.15 8.58 0.22
CA GLU A 447 13.55 7.58 1.23
C GLU A 447 14.21 6.37 0.58
N ILE A 448 13.58 5.77 -0.44
CA ILE A 448 14.13 4.59 -1.11
C ILE A 448 15.49 4.92 -1.74
N PHE A 449 15.62 6.06 -2.43
CA PHE A 449 16.87 6.45 -3.06
C PHE A 449 17.98 6.70 -2.02
N ILE A 450 17.73 7.54 -1.01
CA ILE A 450 18.74 7.93 -0.03
C ILE A 450 19.14 6.75 0.86
N PHE A 451 18.19 5.98 1.41
CA PHE A 451 18.51 4.84 2.25
C PHE A 451 19.30 3.76 1.48
N LEU A 452 18.82 3.39 0.28
CA LEU A 452 19.44 2.33 -0.50
C LEU A 452 20.85 2.73 -0.95
N THR A 453 21.04 3.97 -1.43
CA THR A 453 22.36 4.46 -1.84
C THR A 453 23.29 4.62 -0.64
N SER A 454 22.81 5.07 0.53
CA SER A 454 23.61 5.14 1.75
C SER A 454 24.07 3.76 2.23
N VAL A 455 23.19 2.76 2.20
CA VAL A 455 23.56 1.38 2.55
C VAL A 455 24.62 0.85 1.57
N LEU A 456 24.43 0.98 0.26
CA LEU A 456 25.37 0.47 -0.74
C LEU A 456 26.68 1.29 -0.84
N GLN A 457 26.65 2.56 -0.44
CA GLN A 457 27.86 3.40 -0.31
C GLN A 457 28.77 2.86 0.79
N ASN A 458 28.20 2.37 1.89
CA ASN A 458 28.95 1.98 3.09
C ASN A 458 29.18 0.48 3.22
N PHE A 459 28.35 -0.36 2.57
CA PHE A 459 28.41 -1.80 2.77
C PHE A 459 28.34 -2.60 1.47
N THR A 460 29.00 -3.75 1.49
CA THR A 460 28.79 -4.86 0.58
C THR A 460 27.84 -5.85 1.25
N LEU A 461 26.83 -6.32 0.52
CA LEU A 461 25.86 -7.30 1.02
C LEU A 461 26.46 -8.70 0.86
N LYS A 462 26.70 -9.40 1.98
CA LYS A 462 27.21 -10.76 1.97
C LYS A 462 26.11 -11.75 2.33
N PRO A 463 25.82 -12.73 1.47
CA PRO A 463 24.78 -13.71 1.72
C PRO A 463 25.19 -14.75 2.76
N VAL A 464 24.19 -15.29 3.46
CA VAL A 464 24.34 -16.43 4.38
C VAL A 464 24.21 -17.76 3.62
N VAL A 465 23.52 -17.72 2.47
CA VAL A 465 23.31 -18.86 1.55
C VAL A 465 23.85 -18.51 0.17
N ASP A 466 24.00 -19.50 -0.73
CA ASP A 466 24.39 -19.19 -2.12
C ASP A 466 23.39 -18.23 -2.77
N HIS A 467 23.88 -17.27 -3.55
CA HIS A 467 23.03 -16.29 -4.27
C HIS A 467 21.94 -16.96 -5.11
N LYS A 468 22.18 -18.16 -5.65
CA LYS A 468 21.24 -18.92 -6.47
C LYS A 468 20.05 -19.41 -5.66
N ASP A 469 20.26 -19.68 -4.38
CA ASP A 469 19.26 -20.25 -3.47
C ASP A 469 18.41 -19.19 -2.79
N ILE A 470 18.72 -17.90 -3.00
CA ILE A 470 17.93 -16.79 -2.46
C ILE A 470 16.60 -16.72 -3.21
N ASP A 471 15.51 -16.92 -2.48
CA ASP A 471 14.14 -16.76 -2.99
C ASP A 471 13.69 -15.31 -2.87
N ILE A 472 13.48 -14.68 -4.02
CA ILE A 472 12.96 -13.30 -4.11
C ILE A 472 11.47 -13.26 -4.47
N THR A 473 10.82 -14.42 -4.57
CA THR A 473 9.40 -14.52 -4.91
C THR A 473 8.56 -13.87 -3.80
N PRO A 474 7.64 -12.96 -4.12
CA PRO A 474 6.80 -12.36 -3.10
C PRO A 474 5.86 -13.38 -2.43
N VAL A 475 5.72 -13.28 -1.11
CA VAL A 475 4.65 -13.94 -0.37
C VAL A 475 3.37 -13.15 -0.58
N VAL A 476 2.43 -13.72 -1.31
CA VAL A 476 1.16 -13.06 -1.63
C VAL A 476 0.27 -13.04 -0.39
N THR A 477 -0.20 -11.85 -0.03
CA THR A 477 -1.24 -11.69 0.99
C THR A 477 -2.56 -11.26 0.33
N SER A 478 -3.59 -11.03 1.11
CA SER A 478 -4.89 -10.57 0.58
C SER A 478 -4.82 -9.21 -0.13
N MET A 479 -3.83 -8.37 0.21
CA MET A 479 -3.75 -6.99 -0.28
C MET A 479 -2.36 -6.59 -0.77
N ALA A 480 -1.30 -7.17 -0.24
CA ALA A 480 0.07 -6.75 -0.51
C ALA A 480 0.99 -7.96 -0.72
N ASN A 481 2.03 -7.75 -1.47
CA ASN A 481 3.14 -8.69 -1.59
C ASN A 481 4.18 -8.40 -0.50
N MET A 482 4.65 -9.44 0.19
CA MET A 482 5.60 -9.35 1.29
C MET A 482 6.87 -10.13 0.96
N PRO A 483 8.06 -9.67 1.40
CA PRO A 483 9.27 -10.48 1.27
C PRO A 483 9.27 -11.63 2.27
N HIS A 484 9.91 -12.75 1.91
CA HIS A 484 10.28 -13.77 2.88
C HIS A 484 11.18 -13.18 3.96
N ASP A 485 11.24 -13.81 5.12
CA ASP A 485 12.28 -13.53 6.11
C ASP A 485 13.62 -14.04 5.59
N TYR A 486 14.68 -13.26 5.75
CA TYR A 486 16.02 -13.58 5.31
C TYR A 486 17.05 -12.94 6.23
N GLU A 487 18.28 -13.45 6.17
CA GLU A 487 19.42 -12.85 6.85
C GLU A 487 20.47 -12.39 5.84
N VAL A 488 21.16 -11.32 6.17
CA VAL A 488 22.23 -10.72 5.38
C VAL A 488 23.29 -10.13 6.29
N SER A 489 24.56 -10.22 5.90
CA SER A 489 25.66 -9.50 6.56
C SER A 489 26.01 -8.23 5.81
N PHE A 490 26.19 -7.15 6.54
CA PHE A 490 26.61 -5.84 6.03
C PHE A 490 28.10 -5.68 6.27
N VAL A 491 28.93 -5.91 5.25
CA VAL A 491 30.39 -5.84 5.32
C VAL A 491 30.82 -4.43 4.93
N PRO A 492 31.52 -3.66 5.79
CA PRO A 492 32.01 -2.30 5.48
C PRO A 492 32.89 -2.28 4.22
N ARG A 493 32.76 -1.21 3.44
CA ARG A 493 33.51 -1.00 2.19
C ARG A 493 34.74 -0.11 2.41
#